data_a94b24dab325f3a7b51562dd7e644b56
#
_entry.id   a94b24dab325f3a7b51562dd7e644b56
#
_cell.length_a   1.000
_cell.length_b   1.000
_cell.length_c   1.000
_cell.angle_alpha   90.00
_cell.angle_beta   90.00
_cell.angle_gamma   90.00
#
_symmetry.space_group_name_H-M   'P 1'
#
loop_
_entity.id
_entity.type
_entity.pdbx_description
1 polymer ?
#
loop_
_entity_poly.entity_id
_entity_poly.type
_entity_poly.pdbx_seq_one_letter_code
_entity_poly.pdbx_strand_id
1 'polypeptide(L)'
;MKNEGLKLSSLRRIASAKMTDTPALNNAILLARALVQRPRLIDAILDEEGFITRQSLERAVQGVFGNSDPNAFSPDPFHAKTNVELVLAFRAAFDELRDRSRDRTGFFESVGYVQIERLVSISKDPDETDQNGAVIRDPATGLPKKMYSEQLVYMSKNLVDRPRLLSSLERIHSGWRRIYGSHYQKGWLSNKDLDGWLENTRDL
;
A
#
# COMPACT_ATOMS: atom_id res chain seq x y z
N MET A 1 20.02 27.16 -10.96
CA MET A 1 18.73 27.61 -10.38
C MET A 1 18.36 26.63 -9.29
N LYS A 2 18.19 27.06 -8.04
CA LYS A 2 17.68 26.17 -6.99
C LYS A 2 16.24 25.82 -7.37
N ASN A 3 15.95 24.53 -7.48
CA ASN A 3 14.57 24.07 -7.69
C ASN A 3 13.75 24.45 -6.44
N GLU A 4 12.93 25.48 -6.58
CA GLU A 4 11.94 25.84 -5.55
C GLU A 4 10.80 24.80 -5.60
N GLY A 5 11.00 23.69 -4.93
CA GLY A 5 10.02 22.61 -4.80
C GLY A 5 9.52 22.48 -3.36
N LEU A 6 8.30 22.00 -3.19
CA LEU A 6 7.73 21.68 -1.88
C LEU A 6 8.16 20.26 -1.47
N LYS A 7 8.86 20.11 -0.35
CA LYS A 7 9.22 18.79 0.19
C LYS A 7 7.99 18.05 0.70
N LEU A 8 7.95 16.74 0.51
CA LEU A 8 6.89 15.89 1.06
C LEU A 8 6.73 16.06 2.58
N SER A 9 7.84 16.19 3.32
CA SER A 9 7.80 16.44 4.77
C SER A 9 7.10 17.76 5.13
N SER A 10 7.28 18.79 4.31
CA SER A 10 6.60 20.08 4.46
C SER A 10 5.12 19.96 4.15
N LEU A 11 4.75 19.21 3.10
CA LEU A 11 3.36 18.92 2.78
C LEU A 11 2.65 18.18 3.93
N ARG A 12 3.28 17.15 4.50
CA ARG A 12 2.75 16.41 5.66
C ARG A 12 2.61 17.30 6.90
N ARG A 13 3.54 18.21 7.14
CA ARG A 13 3.46 19.19 8.23
C ARG A 13 2.28 20.15 8.02
N ILE A 14 2.05 20.65 6.80
CA ILE A 14 0.89 21.48 6.47
C ILE A 14 -0.42 20.68 6.69
N ALA A 15 -0.47 19.43 6.24
CA ALA A 15 -1.65 18.57 6.41
C ALA A 15 -2.02 18.34 7.88
N SER A 16 -1.04 18.27 8.79
CA SER A 16 -1.24 18.10 10.24
C SER A 16 -1.56 19.41 10.98
N ALA A 17 -1.48 20.57 10.33
CA ALA A 17 -1.75 21.86 10.96
C ALA A 17 -3.23 21.99 11.36
N LYS A 18 -3.47 22.76 12.43
CA LYS A 18 -4.84 23.14 12.85
C LYS A 18 -5.42 24.18 11.90
N MET A 19 -6.73 24.14 11.72
CA MET A 19 -7.43 25.18 10.99
C MET A 19 -7.29 26.52 11.70
N THR A 20 -7.25 27.59 10.93
CA THR A 20 -7.07 28.97 11.39
C THR A 20 -8.24 29.85 10.95
N ASP A 21 -8.26 31.12 11.35
CA ASP A 21 -9.26 32.08 10.92
C ASP A 21 -9.03 32.60 9.47
N THR A 22 -7.93 32.17 8.83
CA THR A 22 -7.56 32.60 7.48
C THR A 22 -8.03 31.59 6.43
N PRO A 23 -9.04 31.89 5.58
CA PRO A 23 -9.58 30.96 4.60
C PRO A 23 -8.55 30.40 3.62
N ALA A 24 -7.63 31.24 3.15
CA ALA A 24 -6.57 30.81 2.23
C ALA A 24 -5.63 29.76 2.84
N LEU A 25 -5.30 29.91 4.13
CA LEU A 25 -4.46 28.95 4.84
C LEU A 25 -5.22 27.63 5.07
N ASN A 26 -6.50 27.72 5.40
CA ASN A 26 -7.36 26.54 5.54
C ASN A 26 -7.48 25.74 4.24
N ASN A 27 -7.63 26.43 3.11
CA ASN A 27 -7.64 25.77 1.80
C ASN A 27 -6.32 25.04 1.50
N ALA A 28 -5.18 25.63 1.87
CA ALA A 28 -3.88 24.98 1.74
C ALA A 28 -3.76 23.74 2.64
N ILE A 29 -4.27 23.80 3.88
CA ILE A 29 -4.31 22.66 4.81
C ILE A 29 -5.19 21.54 4.26
N LEU A 30 -6.39 21.89 3.76
CA LEU A 30 -7.32 20.92 3.18
C LEU A 30 -6.73 20.24 1.94
N LEU A 31 -6.12 21.02 1.05
CA LEU A 31 -5.42 20.50 -0.13
C LEU A 31 -4.28 19.56 0.26
N ALA A 32 -3.46 19.96 1.23
CA ALA A 32 -2.36 19.14 1.71
C ALA A 32 -2.85 17.81 2.30
N ARG A 33 -3.93 17.81 3.10
CA ARG A 33 -4.57 16.60 3.62
C ARG A 33 -5.06 15.69 2.50
N ALA A 34 -5.72 16.29 1.51
CA ALA A 34 -6.23 15.57 0.36
C ALA A 34 -5.13 14.89 -0.46
N LEU A 35 -4.00 15.57 -0.66
CA LEU A 35 -2.84 15.02 -1.36
C LEU A 35 -2.20 13.88 -0.55
N VAL A 36 -1.95 14.08 0.74
CA VAL A 36 -1.33 13.08 1.61
C VAL A 36 -2.17 11.80 1.73
N GLN A 37 -3.48 11.90 1.61
CA GLN A 37 -4.38 10.73 1.61
C GLN A 37 -4.35 9.92 0.29
N ARG A 38 -3.58 10.36 -0.71
CA ARG A 38 -3.51 9.72 -2.03
C ARG A 38 -2.08 9.29 -2.37
N PRO A 39 -1.64 8.12 -1.87
CA PRO A 39 -0.26 7.66 -2.03
C PRO A 39 0.19 7.64 -3.49
N ARG A 40 -0.63 7.11 -4.39
CA ARG A 40 -0.30 7.04 -5.83
C ARG A 40 -0.19 8.40 -6.50
N LEU A 41 -0.98 9.38 -6.04
CA LEU A 41 -0.87 10.75 -6.54
C LEU A 41 0.42 11.40 -6.03
N ILE A 42 0.74 11.22 -4.75
CA ILE A 42 2.02 11.69 -4.18
C ILE A 42 3.20 11.12 -4.97
N ASP A 43 3.21 9.80 -5.21
CA ASP A 43 4.26 9.13 -5.99
C ASP A 43 4.39 9.72 -7.41
N ALA A 44 3.26 10.04 -8.05
CA ALA A 44 3.23 10.62 -9.38
C ALA A 44 3.73 12.08 -9.46
N ILE A 45 3.50 12.89 -8.42
CA ILE A 45 3.84 14.32 -8.42
C ILE A 45 5.19 14.65 -7.78
N LEU A 46 5.89 13.68 -7.20
CA LEU A 46 7.24 13.85 -6.69
C LEU A 46 8.27 13.72 -7.82
N ASP A 47 9.34 14.50 -7.73
CA ASP A 47 10.54 14.27 -8.52
C ASP A 47 11.49 13.27 -7.86
N GLU A 48 12.61 12.99 -8.51
CA GLU A 48 13.63 12.03 -8.06
C GLU A 48 14.30 12.43 -6.73
N GLU A 49 14.24 13.70 -6.37
CA GLU A 49 14.79 14.25 -5.14
C GLU A 49 13.75 14.36 -4.00
N GLY A 50 12.50 13.99 -4.27
CA GLY A 50 11.40 14.03 -3.29
C GLY A 50 10.75 15.40 -3.13
N PHE A 51 10.81 16.24 -4.16
CA PHE A 51 10.14 17.54 -4.19
C PHE A 51 8.94 17.52 -5.13
N ILE A 52 7.91 18.25 -4.77
CA ILE A 52 6.84 18.63 -5.67
C ILE A 52 7.27 19.91 -6.36
N THR A 53 7.61 19.79 -7.63
CA THR A 53 8.04 20.90 -8.48
C THR A 53 7.01 21.16 -9.57
N ARG A 54 7.09 22.31 -10.23
CA ARG A 54 6.25 22.56 -11.41
C ARG A 54 6.45 21.50 -12.49
N GLN A 55 7.69 21.10 -12.73
CA GLN A 55 8.01 20.09 -13.73
C GLN A 55 7.46 18.70 -13.35
N SER A 56 7.51 18.29 -12.08
CA SER A 56 6.96 17.03 -11.64
C SER A 56 5.42 17.00 -11.76
N LEU A 57 4.75 18.13 -11.49
CA LEU A 57 3.31 18.28 -11.71
C LEU A 57 2.95 18.20 -13.19
N GLU A 58 3.70 18.87 -14.08
CA GLU A 58 3.50 18.79 -15.53
C GLU A 58 3.66 17.36 -16.06
N ARG A 59 4.66 16.61 -15.58
CA ARG A 59 4.82 15.18 -15.91
C ARG A 59 3.62 14.33 -15.45
N ALA A 60 3.13 14.56 -14.26
CA ALA A 60 1.96 13.85 -13.75
C ALA A 60 0.72 14.10 -14.59
N VAL A 61 0.48 15.34 -15.01
CA VAL A 61 -0.64 15.71 -15.91
C VAL A 61 -0.52 15.03 -17.28
N GLN A 62 0.70 14.83 -17.78
CA GLN A 62 0.95 14.15 -19.05
C GLN A 62 0.83 12.61 -18.94
N GLY A 63 0.51 12.08 -17.75
CA GLY A 63 0.38 10.64 -17.51
C GLY A 63 1.71 9.89 -17.44
N VAL A 64 2.83 10.60 -17.30
CA VAL A 64 4.15 10.01 -17.07
C VAL A 64 4.31 9.83 -15.56
N PHE A 65 3.98 8.63 -15.07
CA PHE A 65 4.01 8.31 -13.65
C PHE A 65 5.25 7.49 -13.28
N GLY A 66 5.75 7.78 -12.09
CA GLY A 66 6.71 6.94 -11.41
C GLY A 66 8.16 7.39 -11.59
N ASN A 67 8.89 7.16 -10.53
CA ASN A 67 10.35 7.25 -10.49
C ASN A 67 10.90 5.84 -10.68
N SER A 68 11.62 5.61 -11.75
CA SER A 68 12.21 4.31 -12.10
C SER A 68 13.57 4.07 -11.46
N ASP A 69 14.17 5.08 -10.83
CA ASP A 69 15.44 4.95 -10.13
C ASP A 69 15.22 4.36 -8.72
N PRO A 70 15.74 3.14 -8.43
CA PRO A 70 15.59 2.52 -7.11
C PRO A 70 16.31 3.28 -5.99
N ASN A 71 17.26 4.17 -6.32
CA ASN A 71 17.99 4.99 -5.35
C ASN A 71 17.36 6.37 -5.14
N ALA A 72 16.35 6.73 -5.92
CA ALA A 72 15.68 8.00 -5.78
C ALA A 72 14.73 8.01 -4.57
N PHE A 73 14.40 9.22 -4.10
CA PHE A 73 13.44 9.38 -3.02
C PHE A 73 12.07 8.83 -3.43
N SER A 74 11.46 8.01 -2.56
CA SER A 74 10.09 7.53 -2.71
C SER A 74 9.30 7.81 -1.44
N PRO A 75 8.03 8.25 -1.53
CA PRO A 75 7.13 8.34 -0.38
C PRO A 75 6.72 6.98 0.14
N ASP A 76 6.95 5.93 -0.63
CA ASP A 76 6.62 4.55 -0.31
C ASP A 76 7.52 4.03 0.83
N PRO A 77 6.97 3.73 2.01
CA PRO A 77 7.75 3.25 3.15
C PRO A 77 8.37 1.87 2.94
N PHE A 78 7.97 1.16 1.89
CA PHE A 78 8.50 -0.16 1.54
C PHE A 78 9.49 -0.13 0.37
N HIS A 79 9.72 1.04 -0.24
CA HIS A 79 10.61 1.18 -1.40
C HIS A 79 12.01 0.59 -1.17
N ALA A 80 12.65 0.97 -0.07
CA ALA A 80 13.99 0.50 0.30
C ALA A 80 14.00 -0.77 1.17
N LYS A 81 12.82 -1.36 1.50
CA LYS A 81 12.74 -2.54 2.33
C LYS A 81 13.01 -3.81 1.54
N THR A 82 13.65 -4.76 2.20
CA THR A 82 13.85 -6.11 1.67
C THR A 82 12.53 -6.87 1.53
N ASN A 83 12.54 -7.97 0.78
CA ASN A 83 11.36 -8.84 0.69
C ASN A 83 10.98 -9.44 2.06
N VAL A 84 11.96 -9.73 2.92
CA VAL A 84 11.72 -10.24 4.28
C VAL A 84 10.97 -9.21 5.12
N GLU A 85 11.44 -7.96 5.13
CA GLU A 85 10.78 -6.88 5.87
C GLU A 85 9.37 -6.58 5.35
N LEU A 86 9.16 -6.69 4.03
CA LEU A 86 7.84 -6.53 3.41
C LEU A 86 6.89 -7.67 3.82
N VAL A 87 7.37 -8.93 3.79
CA VAL A 87 6.55 -10.09 4.19
C VAL A 87 6.25 -10.07 5.68
N LEU A 88 7.19 -9.60 6.53
CA LEU A 88 6.94 -9.37 7.96
C LEU A 88 5.84 -8.30 8.18
N ALA A 89 5.87 -7.21 7.43
CA ALA A 89 4.82 -6.19 7.49
C ALA A 89 3.47 -6.75 7.04
N PHE A 90 3.45 -7.55 5.98
CA PHE A 90 2.23 -8.24 5.53
C PHE A 90 1.72 -9.23 6.58
N ARG A 91 2.61 -9.98 7.21
CA ARG A 91 2.25 -10.90 8.31
C ARG A 91 1.63 -10.16 9.49
N ALA A 92 2.12 -8.97 9.83
CA ALA A 92 1.54 -8.12 10.87
C ALA A 92 0.14 -7.59 10.53
N ALA A 93 -0.10 -7.26 9.25
CA ALA A 93 -1.41 -6.78 8.76
C ALA A 93 -2.38 -7.93 8.37
N PHE A 94 -1.96 -9.19 8.51
CA PHE A 94 -2.70 -10.36 8.01
C PHE A 94 -4.12 -10.45 8.56
N ASP A 95 -4.32 -10.20 9.84
CA ASP A 95 -5.62 -10.31 10.51
C ASP A 95 -6.64 -9.26 10.03
N GLU A 96 -6.18 -8.11 9.55
CA GLU A 96 -7.00 -7.08 8.93
C GLU A 96 -7.44 -7.47 7.50
N LEU A 97 -6.58 -8.20 6.81
CA LEU A 97 -6.75 -8.55 5.40
C LEU A 97 -7.42 -9.91 5.17
N ARG A 98 -7.37 -10.82 6.15
CA ARG A 98 -7.88 -12.18 5.98
C ARG A 98 -9.40 -12.23 5.77
N ASP A 99 -9.82 -13.21 5.03
CA ASP A 99 -11.24 -13.58 4.91
C ASP A 99 -11.62 -14.52 6.06
N ARG A 100 -12.27 -13.96 7.08
CA ARG A 100 -12.68 -14.71 8.28
C ARG A 100 -13.67 -15.83 7.99
N SER A 101 -14.42 -15.76 6.88
CA SER A 101 -15.36 -16.82 6.48
C SER A 101 -14.64 -18.11 6.04
N ARG A 102 -13.36 -17.99 5.73
CA ARG A 102 -12.50 -19.10 5.30
C ARG A 102 -11.53 -19.59 6.36
N ASP A 103 -11.53 -18.98 7.52
CA ASP A 103 -10.69 -19.42 8.63
C ASP A 103 -10.99 -20.89 8.97
N ARG A 104 -9.94 -21.68 9.12
CA ARG A 104 -10.03 -23.07 9.58
C ARG A 104 -9.41 -23.19 10.94
N THR A 105 -10.22 -23.59 11.90
CA THR A 105 -9.77 -23.87 13.27
C THR A 105 -9.57 -25.36 13.44
N GLY A 106 -8.32 -25.79 13.56
CA GLY A 106 -7.97 -27.17 13.95
C GLY A 106 -7.76 -27.25 15.45
N PHE A 107 -7.56 -28.48 15.95
CA PHE A 107 -7.35 -28.73 17.39
C PHE A 107 -6.12 -27.98 17.98
N PHE A 108 -5.11 -27.71 17.15
CA PHE A 108 -3.85 -27.10 17.59
C PHE A 108 -3.49 -25.81 16.85
N GLU A 109 -4.16 -25.47 15.76
CA GLU A 109 -3.78 -24.34 14.91
C GLU A 109 -4.99 -23.73 14.19
N SER A 110 -4.97 -22.40 14.04
CA SER A 110 -5.88 -21.68 13.15
C SER A 110 -5.15 -21.26 11.87
N VAL A 111 -5.76 -21.53 10.73
CA VAL A 111 -5.25 -21.12 9.43
C VAL A 111 -6.21 -20.10 8.84
N GLY A 112 -5.73 -18.87 8.65
CA GLY A 112 -6.44 -17.81 7.95
C GLY A 112 -5.95 -17.69 6.51
N TYR A 113 -6.74 -17.02 5.66
CA TYR A 113 -6.45 -16.87 4.24
C TYR A 113 -6.69 -15.45 3.77
N VAL A 114 -5.78 -14.92 2.94
CA VAL A 114 -5.90 -13.65 2.23
C VAL A 114 -5.96 -13.93 0.73
N GLN A 115 -6.94 -13.34 0.06
CA GLN A 115 -7.09 -13.46 -1.40
C GLN A 115 -6.10 -12.53 -2.10
N ILE A 116 -5.35 -13.04 -3.09
CA ILE A 116 -4.38 -12.24 -3.86
C ILE A 116 -5.08 -11.10 -4.61
N GLU A 117 -6.29 -11.35 -5.17
CA GLU A 117 -7.09 -10.32 -5.83
C GLU A 117 -7.45 -9.15 -4.90
N ARG A 118 -7.61 -9.41 -3.59
CA ARG A 118 -7.80 -8.34 -2.60
C ARG A 118 -6.55 -7.46 -2.49
N LEU A 119 -5.35 -8.04 -2.47
CA LEU A 119 -4.09 -7.27 -2.50
C LEU A 119 -3.97 -6.45 -3.78
N VAL A 120 -4.32 -7.03 -4.93
CA VAL A 120 -4.36 -6.31 -6.22
C VAL A 120 -5.38 -5.16 -6.19
N SER A 121 -6.54 -5.36 -5.57
CA SER A 121 -7.54 -4.30 -5.41
C SER A 121 -7.03 -3.17 -4.53
N ILE A 122 -6.43 -3.50 -3.36
CA ILE A 122 -5.87 -2.51 -2.43
C ILE A 122 -4.74 -1.72 -3.10
N SER A 123 -3.88 -2.37 -3.88
CA SER A 123 -2.77 -1.71 -4.58
C SER A 123 -3.21 -0.63 -5.57
N LYS A 124 -4.46 -0.66 -6.00
CA LYS A 124 -5.07 0.36 -6.89
C LYS A 124 -5.56 1.60 -6.16
N ASP A 125 -5.44 1.65 -4.83
CA ASP A 125 -5.86 2.76 -3.98
C ASP A 125 -7.34 3.17 -4.19
N PRO A 126 -8.32 2.22 -4.01
CA PRO A 126 -9.71 2.47 -4.32
C PRO A 126 -10.35 3.48 -3.36
N ASP A 127 -11.32 4.23 -3.89
CA ASP A 127 -12.17 5.08 -3.10
C ASP A 127 -13.26 4.26 -2.37
N GLU A 128 -13.65 4.72 -1.17
CA GLU A 128 -14.76 4.13 -0.42
C GLU A 128 -16.10 4.42 -1.13
N THR A 129 -16.93 3.40 -1.28
CA THR A 129 -18.26 3.52 -1.92
C THR A 129 -19.37 3.10 -0.97
N ASP A 130 -20.54 3.69 -1.12
CA ASP A 130 -21.76 3.29 -0.41
C ASP A 130 -22.38 2.00 -1.01
N GLN A 131 -23.52 1.58 -0.43
CA GLN A 131 -24.25 0.39 -0.87
C GLN A 131 -24.74 0.46 -2.32
N ASN A 132 -24.88 1.66 -2.89
CA ASN A 132 -25.32 1.92 -4.26
C ASN A 132 -24.14 2.05 -5.24
N GLY A 133 -22.89 1.95 -4.74
CA GLY A 133 -21.67 2.15 -5.53
C GLY A 133 -21.28 3.62 -5.72
N ALA A 134 -21.95 4.56 -5.06
CA ALA A 134 -21.56 5.97 -5.12
C ALA A 134 -20.36 6.23 -4.21
N VAL A 135 -19.42 7.04 -4.70
CA VAL A 135 -18.19 7.37 -3.96
C VAL A 135 -18.52 8.21 -2.73
N ILE A 136 -18.13 7.72 -1.57
CA ILE A 136 -18.25 8.45 -0.31
C ILE A 136 -17.22 9.58 -0.31
N ARG A 137 -17.67 10.79 0.04
CA ARG A 137 -16.82 11.96 0.10
C ARG A 137 -16.58 12.39 1.54
N ASP A 138 -15.36 12.82 1.82
CA ASP A 138 -15.03 13.47 3.09
C ASP A 138 -15.79 14.80 3.20
N PRO A 139 -16.63 14.99 4.22
CA PRO A 139 -17.43 16.21 4.37
C PRO A 139 -16.61 17.48 4.56
N ALA A 140 -15.38 17.36 5.06
CA ALA A 140 -14.49 18.51 5.29
C ALA A 140 -13.78 18.97 4.02
N THR A 141 -13.45 18.04 3.10
CA THR A 141 -12.66 18.33 1.91
C THR A 141 -13.45 18.22 0.60
N GLY A 142 -14.61 17.55 0.62
CA GLY A 142 -15.40 17.22 -0.57
C GLY A 142 -14.76 16.16 -1.47
N LEU A 143 -13.61 15.61 -1.08
CA LEU A 143 -12.83 14.66 -1.88
C LEU A 143 -13.24 13.22 -1.59
N PRO A 144 -13.04 12.28 -2.53
CA PRO A 144 -13.27 10.87 -2.31
C PRO A 144 -12.52 10.37 -1.08
N LYS A 145 -13.21 9.67 -0.19
CA LYS A 145 -12.62 9.01 0.96
C LYS A 145 -11.93 7.73 0.51
N LYS A 146 -10.75 7.46 1.02
CA LYS A 146 -9.98 6.26 0.67
C LYS A 146 -10.44 5.07 1.50
N MET A 147 -10.55 3.90 0.84
CA MET A 147 -11.00 2.66 1.48
C MET A 147 -9.92 2.10 2.42
N TYR A 148 -8.64 2.28 2.11
CA TYR A 148 -7.52 1.70 2.84
C TYR A 148 -6.52 2.76 3.28
N SER A 149 -5.73 2.42 4.32
CA SER A 149 -4.65 3.28 4.76
C SER A 149 -3.51 3.33 3.73
N GLU A 150 -2.78 4.44 3.71
CA GLU A 150 -1.60 4.64 2.85
C GLU A 150 -0.62 3.47 2.97
N GLN A 151 -0.38 3.01 4.21
CA GLN A 151 0.54 1.91 4.48
C GLN A 151 0.09 0.59 3.83
N LEU A 152 -1.21 0.26 3.90
CA LEU A 152 -1.75 -0.94 3.27
C LEU A 152 -1.67 -0.86 1.74
N VAL A 153 -1.92 0.32 1.16
CA VAL A 153 -1.82 0.54 -0.29
C VAL A 153 -0.40 0.29 -0.77
N TYR A 154 0.61 0.92 -0.14
CA TYR A 154 2.01 0.73 -0.54
C TYR A 154 2.50 -0.69 -0.29
N MET A 155 2.14 -1.30 0.85
CA MET A 155 2.47 -2.69 1.14
C MET A 155 1.92 -3.63 0.07
N SER A 156 0.65 -3.49 -0.27
CA SER A 156 -0.01 -4.32 -1.28
C SER A 156 0.59 -4.09 -2.68
N LYS A 157 0.89 -2.83 -3.03
CA LYS A 157 1.58 -2.48 -4.27
C LYS A 157 2.93 -3.21 -4.37
N ASN A 158 3.76 -3.11 -3.35
CA ASN A 158 5.06 -3.77 -3.33
C ASN A 158 4.95 -5.30 -3.39
N LEU A 159 3.98 -5.91 -2.68
CA LEU A 159 3.75 -7.36 -2.77
C LEU A 159 3.39 -7.81 -4.20
N VAL A 160 2.57 -7.01 -4.89
CA VAL A 160 2.08 -7.33 -6.26
C VAL A 160 3.15 -7.05 -7.31
N ASP A 161 3.85 -5.92 -7.21
CA ASP A 161 4.74 -5.42 -8.26
C ASP A 161 6.15 -6.04 -8.20
N ARG A 162 6.59 -6.54 -7.02
CA ARG A 162 7.93 -7.17 -6.91
C ARG A 162 7.99 -8.48 -7.66
N PRO A 163 8.97 -8.62 -8.60
CA PRO A 163 9.09 -9.81 -9.42
C PRO A 163 9.17 -11.09 -8.58
N ARG A 164 8.31 -12.04 -8.89
CA ARG A 164 8.30 -13.39 -8.31
C ARG A 164 7.95 -13.47 -6.81
N LEU A 165 7.73 -12.37 -6.08
CA LEU A 165 7.48 -12.43 -4.64
C LEU A 165 6.18 -13.19 -4.34
N LEU A 166 5.04 -12.78 -4.91
CA LEU A 166 3.76 -13.50 -4.73
C LEU A 166 3.86 -14.96 -5.12
N SER A 167 4.47 -15.26 -6.26
CA SER A 167 4.62 -16.63 -6.72
C SER A 167 5.57 -17.46 -5.86
N SER A 168 6.50 -16.84 -5.13
CA SER A 168 7.36 -17.53 -4.15
C SER A 168 6.58 -17.85 -2.87
N LEU A 169 5.71 -16.96 -2.43
CA LEU A 169 4.81 -17.20 -1.29
C LEU A 169 3.82 -18.33 -1.58
N GLU A 170 3.20 -18.34 -2.77
CA GLU A 170 2.31 -19.42 -3.18
C GLU A 170 3.01 -20.79 -3.29
N ARG A 171 4.29 -20.84 -3.68
CA ARG A 171 5.02 -22.09 -3.88
C ARG A 171 5.36 -22.84 -2.60
N ILE A 172 5.51 -22.18 -1.48
CA ILE A 172 5.81 -22.84 -0.21
C ILE A 172 4.73 -23.84 0.16
N HIS A 173 3.48 -23.50 -0.12
CA HIS A 173 2.36 -24.41 0.06
C HIS A 173 2.50 -25.73 -0.75
N SER A 174 3.15 -25.71 -1.90
CA SER A 174 3.33 -26.90 -2.73
C SER A 174 4.31 -27.92 -2.13
N GLY A 175 5.28 -27.51 -1.31
CA GLY A 175 6.23 -28.39 -0.59
C GLY A 175 5.57 -29.17 0.56
N TRP A 176 4.69 -28.52 1.33
CA TRP A 176 3.95 -29.11 2.45
C TRP A 176 2.80 -30.02 2.02
N ARG A 177 2.37 -29.90 0.77
CA ARG A 177 1.32 -30.73 0.12
C ARG A 177 1.55 -32.23 0.25
N ARG A 178 2.82 -32.66 0.34
CA ARG A 178 3.23 -34.08 0.41
C ARG A 178 2.95 -34.70 1.77
N ILE A 179 2.79 -33.89 2.82
CA ILE A 179 2.73 -34.38 4.20
C ILE A 179 1.33 -34.24 4.84
N TYR A 180 0.55 -33.18 4.49
CA TYR A 180 -0.68 -32.81 5.20
C TYR A 180 -1.97 -32.73 4.37
N GLY A 181 -1.97 -33.22 3.11
CA GLY A 181 -3.19 -33.24 2.29
C GLY A 181 -3.50 -31.88 1.61
N SER A 182 -4.27 -31.94 0.50
CA SER A 182 -4.46 -30.80 -0.38
C SER A 182 -5.48 -29.80 0.15
N HIS A 183 -5.01 -28.67 0.64
CA HIS A 183 -5.85 -27.50 0.88
C HIS A 183 -5.38 -26.26 0.08
N TYR A 184 -4.57 -26.49 -0.97
CA TYR A 184 -4.14 -25.44 -1.88
C TYR A 184 -5.35 -24.84 -2.61
N GLN A 185 -5.54 -23.54 -2.45
CA GLN A 185 -6.43 -22.76 -3.30
C GLN A 185 -5.58 -21.75 -4.04
N LYS A 186 -5.51 -21.89 -5.36
CA LYS A 186 -4.83 -20.92 -6.23
C LYS A 186 -5.42 -19.54 -5.99
N GLY A 187 -4.57 -18.53 -5.86
CA GLY A 187 -4.98 -17.15 -5.62
C GLY A 187 -5.23 -16.81 -4.13
N TRP A 188 -4.82 -17.68 -3.20
CA TRP A 188 -4.90 -17.45 -1.75
C TRP A 188 -3.55 -17.64 -1.08
N LEU A 189 -3.27 -16.80 -0.11
CA LEU A 189 -2.11 -16.89 0.78
C LEU A 189 -2.58 -17.18 2.20
N SER A 190 -2.02 -18.19 2.84
CA SER A 190 -2.29 -18.46 4.25
C SER A 190 -1.22 -17.85 5.16
N ASN A 191 -1.56 -17.66 6.46
CA ASN A 191 -0.56 -17.29 7.44
C ASN A 191 0.59 -18.30 7.50
N LYS A 192 0.32 -19.59 7.25
CA LYS A 192 1.34 -20.65 7.21
C LYS A 192 2.29 -20.53 6.03
N ASP A 193 1.80 -20.05 4.88
CA ASP A 193 2.66 -19.79 3.71
C ASP A 193 3.66 -18.67 4.03
N LEU A 194 3.21 -17.62 4.73
CA LEU A 194 4.08 -16.52 5.15
C LEU A 194 5.11 -16.98 6.17
N ASP A 195 4.68 -17.72 7.20
CA ASP A 195 5.56 -18.23 8.25
C ASP A 195 6.63 -19.16 7.65
N GLY A 196 6.24 -20.12 6.80
CA GLY A 196 7.16 -21.01 6.11
C GLY A 196 8.10 -20.30 5.12
N TRP A 197 7.62 -19.24 4.44
CA TRP A 197 8.47 -18.44 3.57
C TRP A 197 9.54 -17.69 4.38
N LEU A 198 9.15 -17.12 5.52
CA LEU A 198 10.06 -16.41 6.41
C LEU A 198 11.11 -17.35 7.03
N GLU A 199 10.74 -18.57 7.42
CA GLU A 199 11.65 -19.59 7.92
C GLU A 199 12.70 -19.96 6.86
N ASN A 200 12.25 -20.31 5.65
CA ASN A 200 13.15 -20.71 4.55
C ASN A 200 14.07 -19.58 4.05
N THR A 201 13.73 -18.31 4.31
CA THR A 201 14.52 -17.16 3.85
C THR A 201 15.49 -16.67 4.92
N ARG A 202 15.34 -17.06 6.18
CA ARG A 202 16.28 -16.74 7.27
C ARG A 202 17.60 -17.49 7.19
N ASP A 203 17.60 -18.61 6.51
CA ASP A 203 18.76 -19.50 6.39
C ASP A 203 19.61 -19.22 5.13
N LEU A 204 19.31 -18.14 4.41
CA LEU A 204 20.04 -17.66 3.24
C LEU A 204 20.77 -16.34 3.53
#